data_48abccd50621356cc1d9c347c6e67c55
#
_entry.id   48abccd50621356cc1d9c347c6e67c55
#
_cell.length_a   1.000
_cell.length_b   1.000
_cell.length_c   1.000
_cell.angle_alpha   90.00
_cell.angle_beta   90.00
_cell.angle_gamma   90.00
#
_symmetry.space_group_name_H-M   'P 1'
#
loop_
_entity.id
_entity.type
_entity.pdbx_description
1 polymer ?
#
loop_
_entity_poly.entity_id
_entity_poly.type
_entity_poly.pdbx_seq_one_letter_code
_entity_poly.pdbx_strand_id
1 'polypeptide(L)'
;MRLHQRASAPGRRERQRLANRKEILDTALRLFSENGYHNVSMHRIAQEAEFSIGTLYNFFKDKEDLYHALVMELAREFERELTAALDGPGDEAARIRAYIQTKGRILMNNVPMLRIYFLETRGAIFDAKTGLDLEVRALYERFLKRLARVFASGTKKGLFKRMLKPYYMACVLESITNTFLLLWLEDPGKHPYTKNVEKVTTLFLENITTST
;
A
#
# COMPACT_ATOMS: atom_id res chain seq x y z
N MET A 1 -27.02 10.94 -24.88
CA MET A 1 -27.74 10.62 -23.62
C MET A 1 -27.12 9.35 -23.07
N ARG A 2 -26.10 9.44 -22.20
CA ARG A 2 -25.40 8.28 -21.62
C ARG A 2 -26.03 7.96 -20.27
N LEU A 3 -26.74 6.83 -20.19
CA LEU A 3 -27.31 6.28 -18.96
C LEU A 3 -26.17 5.92 -18.00
N HIS A 4 -26.06 6.63 -16.89
CA HIS A 4 -25.27 6.22 -15.74
C HIS A 4 -25.95 4.98 -15.14
N GLN A 5 -25.41 3.79 -15.42
CA GLN A 5 -25.74 2.60 -14.64
C GLN A 5 -25.26 2.84 -13.21
N ARG A 6 -26.19 3.16 -12.32
CA ARG A 6 -25.97 3.10 -10.87
C ARG A 6 -25.72 1.63 -10.53
N ALA A 7 -24.51 1.29 -10.12
CA ALA A 7 -24.23 -0.01 -9.54
C ALA A 7 -25.19 -0.18 -8.33
N SER A 8 -26.09 -1.16 -8.43
CA SER A 8 -27.02 -1.49 -7.36
C SER A 8 -26.22 -1.98 -6.14
N ALA A 9 -26.63 -1.56 -4.93
CA ALA A 9 -26.00 -2.05 -3.71
C ALA A 9 -26.03 -3.59 -3.67
N PRO A 10 -24.96 -4.26 -3.19
CA PRO A 10 -24.87 -5.71 -3.17
C PRO A 10 -26.02 -6.32 -2.39
N GLY A 11 -26.62 -7.40 -2.90
CA GLY A 11 -27.71 -8.13 -2.26
C GLY A 11 -27.28 -8.71 -0.89
N ARG A 12 -28.27 -9.14 -0.07
CA ARG A 12 -27.99 -9.68 1.27
C ARG A 12 -26.97 -10.82 1.25
N ARG A 13 -27.08 -11.75 0.30
CA ARG A 13 -26.17 -12.90 0.15
C ARG A 13 -24.74 -12.45 -0.18
N GLU A 14 -24.60 -11.46 -1.04
CA GLU A 14 -23.29 -10.93 -1.43
C GLU A 14 -22.64 -10.17 -0.28
N ARG A 15 -23.40 -9.37 0.47
CA ARG A 15 -22.88 -8.72 1.68
C ARG A 15 -22.39 -9.73 2.71
N GLN A 16 -23.15 -10.82 2.94
CA GLN A 16 -22.73 -11.88 3.86
C GLN A 16 -21.44 -12.58 3.36
N ARG A 17 -21.35 -12.86 2.07
CA ARG A 17 -20.14 -13.46 1.47
C ARG A 17 -18.92 -12.55 1.63
N LEU A 18 -19.07 -11.24 1.42
CA LEU A 18 -17.99 -10.27 1.61
C LEU A 18 -17.58 -10.16 3.09
N ALA A 19 -18.55 -10.19 4.02
CA ALA A 19 -18.29 -10.20 5.46
C ALA A 19 -17.49 -11.45 5.89
N ASN A 20 -17.93 -12.64 5.48
CA ASN A 20 -17.24 -13.89 5.77
C ASN A 20 -15.82 -13.91 5.19
N ARG A 21 -15.65 -13.44 3.94
CA ARG A 21 -14.34 -13.34 3.31
C ARG A 21 -13.40 -12.44 4.12
N LYS A 22 -13.91 -11.29 4.58
CA LYS A 22 -13.15 -10.35 5.39
C LYS A 22 -12.74 -10.98 6.72
N GLU A 23 -13.64 -11.66 7.41
CA GLU A 23 -13.38 -12.35 8.69
C GLU A 23 -12.27 -13.41 8.58
N ILE A 24 -12.29 -14.19 7.48
CA ILE A 24 -11.23 -15.15 7.17
C ILE A 24 -9.88 -14.43 6.97
N LEU A 25 -9.85 -13.32 6.22
CA LEU A 25 -8.63 -12.57 5.96
C LEU A 25 -8.09 -11.91 7.23
N ASP A 26 -8.94 -11.31 8.07
CA ASP A 26 -8.54 -10.69 9.33
C ASP A 26 -7.94 -11.75 10.30
N THR A 27 -8.57 -12.93 10.37
CA THR A 27 -8.06 -14.06 11.17
C THR A 27 -6.73 -14.57 10.66
N ALA A 28 -6.59 -14.74 9.34
CA ALA A 28 -5.34 -15.18 8.74
C ALA A 28 -4.21 -14.19 8.96
N LEU A 29 -4.48 -12.89 8.80
CA LEU A 29 -3.51 -11.83 9.06
C LEU A 29 -3.01 -11.87 10.50
N ARG A 30 -3.91 -12.00 11.47
CA ARG A 30 -3.57 -12.13 12.88
C ARG A 30 -2.68 -13.36 13.12
N LEU A 31 -3.10 -14.53 12.65
CA LEU A 31 -2.35 -15.76 12.82
C LEU A 31 -0.96 -15.71 12.18
N PHE A 32 -0.85 -15.17 10.96
CA PHE A 32 0.44 -15.02 10.28
C PHE A 32 1.36 -14.06 11.02
N SER A 33 0.83 -12.97 11.59
CA SER A 33 1.63 -12.00 12.34
C SER A 33 2.14 -12.55 13.67
N GLU A 34 1.35 -13.40 14.34
CA GLU A 34 1.69 -13.99 15.64
C GLU A 34 2.61 -15.21 15.53
N ASN A 35 2.43 -16.02 14.50
CA ASN A 35 3.08 -17.34 14.41
C ASN A 35 4.01 -17.48 13.20
N GLY A 36 4.05 -16.49 12.30
CA GLY A 36 4.74 -16.57 11.00
C GLY A 36 3.92 -17.30 9.94
N TYR A 37 4.07 -16.87 8.69
CA TYR A 37 3.32 -17.42 7.55
C TYR A 37 3.46 -18.94 7.43
N HIS A 38 4.70 -19.48 7.50
CA HIS A 38 4.96 -20.90 7.27
C HIS A 38 4.32 -21.82 8.31
N ASN A 39 4.17 -21.37 9.55
CA ASN A 39 3.70 -22.17 10.67
C ASN A 39 2.16 -22.24 10.81
N VAL A 40 1.43 -21.53 9.95
CA VAL A 40 -0.04 -21.50 9.97
C VAL A 40 -0.60 -22.32 8.82
N SER A 41 -1.56 -23.22 9.12
CA SER A 41 -2.27 -24.03 8.14
C SER A 41 -3.66 -23.49 7.82
N MET A 42 -4.20 -23.87 6.65
CA MET A 42 -5.60 -23.56 6.29
C MET A 42 -6.60 -24.11 7.31
N HIS A 43 -6.34 -25.28 7.89
CA HIS A 43 -7.19 -25.87 8.96
C HIS A 43 -7.23 -24.98 10.19
N ARG A 44 -6.06 -24.48 10.63
CA ARG A 44 -5.99 -23.57 11.78
C ARG A 44 -6.73 -22.27 11.52
N ILE A 45 -6.60 -21.70 10.31
CA ILE A 45 -7.33 -20.48 9.93
C ILE A 45 -8.85 -20.73 9.96
N ALA A 46 -9.31 -21.84 9.38
CA ALA A 46 -10.73 -22.20 9.38
C ALA A 46 -11.27 -22.36 10.80
N GLN A 47 -10.56 -23.05 11.67
CA GLN A 47 -10.93 -23.26 13.06
C GLN A 47 -11.02 -21.96 13.84
N GLU A 48 -10.03 -21.09 13.73
CA GLU A 48 -9.97 -19.82 14.44
C GLU A 48 -10.95 -18.77 13.90
N ALA A 49 -11.32 -18.85 12.62
CA ALA A 49 -12.35 -18.04 12.00
C ALA A 49 -13.78 -18.64 12.15
N GLU A 50 -13.92 -19.76 12.88
CA GLU A 50 -15.20 -20.47 13.11
C GLU A 50 -15.91 -20.91 11.83
N PHE A 51 -15.16 -21.22 10.76
CA PHE A 51 -15.68 -21.77 9.51
C PHE A 51 -15.27 -23.23 9.30
N SER A 52 -16.10 -23.97 8.57
CA SER A 52 -15.67 -25.28 8.10
C SER A 52 -14.51 -25.14 7.11
N ILE A 53 -13.60 -26.12 7.08
CA ILE A 53 -12.49 -26.13 6.12
C ILE A 53 -12.99 -26.09 4.65
N GLY A 54 -14.13 -26.72 4.36
CA GLY A 54 -14.77 -26.66 3.05
C GLY A 54 -15.25 -25.25 2.71
N THR A 55 -15.77 -24.49 3.69
CA THR A 55 -16.13 -23.10 3.51
C THR A 55 -14.90 -22.25 3.19
N LEU A 56 -13.78 -22.45 3.88
CA LEU A 56 -12.54 -21.74 3.61
C LEU A 56 -12.04 -21.96 2.18
N TYR A 57 -12.05 -23.21 1.70
CA TYR A 57 -11.66 -23.57 0.33
C TYR A 57 -12.63 -23.04 -0.74
N ASN A 58 -13.87 -22.68 -0.40
CA ASN A 58 -14.78 -21.97 -1.32
C ASN A 58 -14.38 -20.49 -1.52
N PHE A 59 -13.60 -19.90 -0.62
CA PHE A 59 -13.11 -18.52 -0.73
C PHE A 59 -11.68 -18.44 -1.29
N PHE A 60 -10.81 -19.37 -0.90
CA PHE A 60 -9.40 -19.36 -1.22
C PHE A 60 -8.92 -20.75 -1.59
N LYS A 61 -8.32 -20.89 -2.75
CA LYS A 61 -7.84 -22.17 -3.30
C LYS A 61 -6.81 -22.84 -2.38
N ASP A 62 -5.92 -22.05 -1.82
CA ASP A 62 -4.83 -22.49 -0.95
C ASP A 62 -4.34 -21.33 -0.08
N LYS A 63 -3.29 -21.56 0.72
CA LYS A 63 -2.70 -20.55 1.60
C LYS A 63 -2.03 -19.40 0.82
N GLU A 64 -1.48 -19.70 -0.35
CA GLU A 64 -0.86 -18.69 -1.23
C GLU A 64 -1.90 -17.76 -1.81
N ASP A 65 -3.04 -18.27 -2.27
CA ASP A 65 -4.18 -17.47 -2.77
C ASP A 65 -4.74 -16.56 -1.67
N LEU A 66 -4.86 -17.08 -0.43
CA LEU A 66 -5.27 -16.29 0.71
C LEU A 66 -4.26 -15.19 1.06
N TYR A 67 -2.97 -15.50 1.07
CA TYR A 67 -1.90 -14.53 1.28
C TYR A 67 -1.88 -13.47 0.16
N HIS A 68 -2.01 -13.91 -1.09
CA HIS A 68 -2.16 -13.02 -2.25
C HIS A 68 -3.32 -12.04 -2.06
N ALA A 69 -4.46 -12.52 -1.60
CA ALA A 69 -5.62 -11.66 -1.35
C ALA A 69 -5.31 -10.59 -0.29
N LEU A 70 -4.61 -10.92 0.79
CA LEU A 70 -4.16 -9.96 1.82
C LEU A 70 -3.23 -8.89 1.24
N VAL A 71 -2.22 -9.29 0.48
CA VAL A 71 -1.27 -8.36 -0.16
C VAL A 71 -2.01 -7.45 -1.13
N MET A 72 -2.93 -7.99 -1.94
CA MET A 72 -3.68 -7.21 -2.92
C MET A 72 -4.69 -6.24 -2.27
N GLU A 73 -5.28 -6.58 -1.14
CA GLU A 73 -6.12 -5.63 -0.39
C GLU A 73 -5.31 -4.43 0.08
N LEU A 74 -4.13 -4.67 0.67
CA LEU A 74 -3.22 -3.62 1.07
C LEU A 74 -2.74 -2.77 -0.13
N ALA A 75 -2.33 -3.41 -1.22
CA ALA A 75 -1.86 -2.71 -2.41
C ALA A 75 -2.94 -1.82 -3.03
N ARG A 76 -4.20 -2.28 -3.04
CA ARG A 76 -5.35 -1.49 -3.51
C ARG A 76 -5.69 -0.34 -2.57
N GLU A 77 -5.56 -0.53 -1.26
CA GLU A 77 -5.71 0.55 -0.28
C GLU A 77 -4.66 1.65 -0.53
N PHE A 78 -3.39 1.27 -0.68
CA PHE A 78 -2.32 2.19 -1.05
C PHE A 78 -2.63 2.95 -2.33
N GLU A 79 -2.98 2.24 -3.42
CA GLU A 79 -3.30 2.89 -4.70
C GLU A 79 -4.42 3.91 -4.55
N ARG A 80 -5.52 3.55 -3.86
CA ARG A 80 -6.68 4.41 -3.68
C ARG A 80 -6.35 5.65 -2.87
N GLU A 81 -5.77 5.47 -1.68
CA GLU A 81 -5.52 6.55 -0.73
C GLU A 81 -4.42 7.50 -1.22
N LEU A 82 -3.33 6.95 -1.77
CA LEU A 82 -2.23 7.77 -2.29
C LEU A 82 -2.64 8.51 -3.56
N THR A 83 -3.47 7.88 -4.41
CA THR A 83 -4.05 8.55 -5.57
C THR A 83 -4.95 9.72 -5.14
N ALA A 84 -5.82 9.51 -4.15
CA ALA A 84 -6.67 10.57 -3.61
C ALA A 84 -5.85 11.73 -3.03
N ALA A 85 -4.76 11.45 -2.33
CA ALA A 85 -3.86 12.49 -1.82
C ALA A 85 -3.18 13.30 -2.94
N LEU A 86 -2.73 12.64 -4.01
CA LEU A 86 -2.10 13.31 -5.17
C LEU A 86 -3.09 14.11 -6.03
N ASP A 87 -4.39 13.77 -5.97
CA ASP A 87 -5.46 14.49 -6.67
C ASP A 87 -6.17 15.52 -5.79
N GLY A 88 -5.76 15.61 -4.54
CA GLY A 88 -6.34 16.52 -3.55
C GLY A 88 -6.20 18.00 -3.90
N PRO A 89 -6.82 18.87 -3.10
CA PRO A 89 -6.74 20.32 -3.29
C PRO A 89 -5.33 20.87 -3.03
N GLY A 90 -5.09 22.08 -3.53
CA GLY A 90 -3.82 22.77 -3.35
C GLY A 90 -2.88 22.64 -4.54
N ASP A 91 -1.70 23.23 -4.40
CA ASP A 91 -0.64 23.14 -5.38
C ASP A 91 0.09 21.78 -5.34
N GLU A 92 1.04 21.60 -6.24
CA GLU A 92 1.79 20.35 -6.35
C GLU A 92 2.63 20.06 -5.12
N ALA A 93 3.13 21.07 -4.41
CA ALA A 93 3.88 20.88 -3.16
C ALA A 93 2.96 20.39 -2.04
N ALA A 94 1.76 20.97 -1.92
CA ALA A 94 0.73 20.51 -0.96
C ALA A 94 0.32 19.03 -1.23
N ARG A 95 0.15 18.65 -2.50
CA ARG A 95 -0.18 17.29 -2.91
C ARG A 95 0.92 16.29 -2.56
N ILE A 96 2.19 16.64 -2.77
CA ILE A 96 3.32 15.79 -2.35
C ILE A 96 3.37 15.67 -0.84
N ARG A 97 3.12 16.73 -0.09
CA ARG A 97 3.03 16.69 1.38
C ARG A 97 1.91 15.76 1.84
N ALA A 98 0.70 15.91 1.27
CA ALA A 98 -0.44 15.06 1.55
C ALA A 98 -0.14 13.57 1.24
N TYR A 99 0.53 13.30 0.12
CA TYR A 99 1.00 11.96 -0.23
C TYR A 99 1.91 11.37 0.85
N ILE A 100 2.97 12.09 1.28
CA ILE A 100 3.92 11.61 2.29
C ILE A 100 3.19 11.30 3.61
N GLN A 101 2.31 12.19 4.05
CA GLN A 101 1.52 12.01 5.28
C GLN A 101 0.55 10.82 5.18
N THR A 102 -0.16 10.70 4.04
CA THR A 102 -1.09 9.60 3.80
C THR A 102 -0.36 8.26 3.77
N LYS A 103 0.78 8.18 3.07
CA LYS A 103 1.63 6.99 3.06
C LYS A 103 2.03 6.57 4.47
N GLY A 104 2.50 7.51 5.29
CA GLY A 104 2.85 7.26 6.67
C GLY A 104 1.68 6.68 7.49
N ARG A 105 0.50 7.26 7.36
CA ARG A 105 -0.71 6.80 8.05
C ARG A 105 -1.09 5.38 7.66
N ILE A 106 -1.10 5.05 6.35
CA ILE A 106 -1.42 3.70 5.87
C ILE A 106 -0.41 2.69 6.42
N LEU A 107 0.88 3.01 6.35
CA LEU A 107 1.95 2.14 6.85
C LEU A 107 1.80 1.84 8.35
N MET A 108 1.52 2.85 9.16
CA MET A 108 1.32 2.68 10.60
C MET A 108 0.09 1.84 10.95
N ASN A 109 -0.96 1.93 10.14
CA ASN A 109 -2.19 1.15 10.35
C ASN A 109 -2.06 -0.31 9.88
N ASN A 110 -1.07 -0.64 9.06
CA ASN A 110 -0.92 -1.96 8.42
C ASN A 110 0.39 -2.68 8.78
N VAL A 111 0.98 -2.37 9.95
CA VAL A 111 2.28 -2.93 10.41
C VAL A 111 2.33 -4.47 10.37
N PRO A 112 1.31 -5.21 10.86
CA PRO A 112 1.33 -6.67 10.81
C PRO A 112 1.52 -7.20 9.39
N MET A 113 0.73 -6.69 8.45
CA MET A 113 0.80 -7.11 7.03
C MET A 113 2.14 -6.75 6.40
N LEU A 114 2.65 -5.54 6.68
CA LEU A 114 3.94 -5.09 6.15
C LEU A 114 5.09 -5.97 6.64
N ARG A 115 5.11 -6.34 7.92
CA ARG A 115 6.12 -7.24 8.48
C ARG A 115 6.09 -8.60 7.78
N ILE A 116 4.92 -9.20 7.60
CA ILE A 116 4.77 -10.47 6.90
C ILE A 116 5.27 -10.32 5.46
N TYR A 117 4.82 -9.29 4.75
CA TYR A 117 5.23 -9.04 3.36
C TYR A 117 6.76 -8.90 3.22
N PHE A 118 7.41 -8.12 4.07
CA PHE A 118 8.86 -7.94 4.03
C PHE A 118 9.64 -9.19 4.44
N LEU A 119 9.14 -10.00 5.39
CA LEU A 119 9.75 -11.26 5.77
C LEU A 119 9.67 -12.29 4.64
N GLU A 120 8.51 -12.42 4.00
CA GLU A 120 8.29 -13.40 2.92
C GLU A 120 9.02 -13.01 1.63
N THR A 121 9.07 -11.72 1.30
CA THR A 121 9.76 -11.22 0.10
C THR A 121 11.24 -10.95 0.33
N ARG A 122 11.77 -11.11 1.55
CA ARG A 122 13.14 -10.73 1.95
C ARG A 122 13.52 -9.31 1.53
N GLY A 123 12.54 -8.40 1.55
CA GLY A 123 12.73 -7.02 1.11
C GLY A 123 12.81 -6.85 -0.40
N ALA A 124 12.65 -7.90 -1.20
CA ALA A 124 12.63 -7.82 -2.65
C ALA A 124 11.25 -7.30 -3.12
N ILE A 125 11.15 -6.00 -3.32
CA ILE A 125 9.94 -5.36 -3.88
C ILE A 125 9.67 -5.82 -5.32
N PHE A 126 10.61 -6.53 -5.96
CA PHE A 126 10.61 -6.84 -7.40
C PHE A 126 11.12 -8.24 -7.74
N ASP A 127 10.74 -9.29 -7.01
CA ASP A 127 11.04 -10.65 -7.47
C ASP A 127 10.02 -11.07 -8.54
N ALA A 128 10.51 -11.22 -9.77
CA ALA A 128 9.70 -11.53 -10.96
C ALA A 128 9.23 -13.00 -11.05
N LYS A 129 9.43 -13.83 -10.01
CA LYS A 129 9.18 -15.27 -10.09
C LYS A 129 7.79 -15.70 -9.65
N THR A 130 7.02 -14.85 -8.97
CA THR A 130 5.66 -15.17 -8.53
C THR A 130 4.64 -14.24 -9.20
N GLY A 131 3.50 -14.80 -9.66
CA GLY A 131 2.42 -14.02 -10.28
C GLY A 131 1.86 -12.91 -9.39
N LEU A 132 2.03 -13.03 -8.09
CA LEU A 132 1.71 -12.03 -7.07
C LEU A 132 2.45 -10.71 -7.33
N ASP A 133 3.73 -10.81 -7.63
CA ASP A 133 4.59 -9.64 -7.81
C ASP A 133 4.22 -8.85 -9.07
N LEU A 134 3.65 -9.48 -10.10
CA LEU A 134 3.24 -8.81 -11.34
C LEU A 134 2.06 -7.86 -11.13
N GLU A 135 1.05 -8.27 -10.36
CA GLU A 135 -0.12 -7.42 -10.08
C GLU A 135 0.24 -6.24 -9.18
N VAL A 136 0.97 -6.49 -8.08
CA VAL A 136 1.48 -5.46 -7.17
C VAL A 136 2.39 -4.50 -7.93
N ARG A 137 3.28 -5.03 -8.79
CA ARG A 137 4.16 -4.22 -9.64
C ARG A 137 3.37 -3.32 -10.60
N ALA A 138 2.31 -3.84 -11.23
CA ALA A 138 1.47 -3.04 -12.11
C ALA A 138 0.76 -1.89 -11.38
N LEU A 139 0.28 -2.13 -10.14
CA LEU A 139 -0.29 -1.11 -9.26
C LEU A 139 0.77 -0.04 -8.93
N TYR A 140 1.94 -0.47 -8.51
CA TYR A 140 3.05 0.41 -8.16
C TYR A 140 3.53 1.28 -9.33
N GLU A 141 3.66 0.70 -10.53
CA GLU A 141 4.01 1.43 -11.74
C GLU A 141 2.97 2.50 -12.13
N ARG A 142 1.67 2.18 -12.00
CA ARG A 142 0.61 3.17 -12.24
C ARG A 142 0.70 4.33 -11.24
N PHE A 143 0.94 4.00 -9.99
CA PHE A 143 1.14 4.98 -8.93
C PHE A 143 2.35 5.88 -9.21
N LEU A 144 3.54 5.32 -9.51
CA LEU A 144 4.74 6.08 -9.85
C LEU A 144 4.51 7.04 -11.03
N LYS A 145 3.82 6.58 -12.07
CA LYS A 145 3.46 7.44 -13.22
C LYS A 145 2.54 8.58 -12.81
N ARG A 146 1.67 8.37 -11.81
CA ARG A 146 0.79 9.43 -11.30
C ARG A 146 1.58 10.45 -10.47
N LEU A 147 2.43 10.00 -9.56
CA LEU A 147 3.33 10.86 -8.80
C LEU A 147 4.24 11.67 -9.73
N ALA A 148 4.79 11.04 -10.77
CA ALA A 148 5.59 11.72 -11.79
C ALA A 148 4.83 12.85 -12.50
N ARG A 149 3.51 12.70 -12.73
CA ARG A 149 2.70 13.78 -13.32
C ARG A 149 2.59 15.00 -12.40
N VAL A 150 2.55 14.81 -11.08
CA VAL A 150 2.56 15.92 -10.11
C VAL A 150 3.90 16.67 -10.21
N PHE A 151 5.03 15.96 -10.27
CA PHE A 151 6.34 16.58 -10.47
C PHE A 151 6.43 17.32 -11.81
N ALA A 152 5.94 16.71 -12.90
CA ALA A 152 5.93 17.35 -14.22
C ALA A 152 5.11 18.66 -14.22
N SER A 153 3.93 18.65 -13.56
CA SER A 153 3.07 19.82 -13.43
C SER A 153 3.75 20.92 -12.62
N GLY A 154 4.31 20.60 -11.45
CA GLY A 154 5.00 21.58 -10.60
C GLY A 154 6.22 22.19 -11.29
N THR A 155 7.01 21.38 -12.03
CA THR A 155 8.13 21.90 -12.84
C THR A 155 7.66 22.80 -13.97
N LYS A 156 6.56 22.45 -14.66
CA LYS A 156 5.98 23.28 -15.72
C LYS A 156 5.47 24.63 -15.21
N LYS A 157 4.91 24.66 -14.00
CA LYS A 157 4.42 25.87 -13.34
C LYS A 157 5.53 26.71 -12.67
N GLY A 158 6.77 26.24 -12.69
CA GLY A 158 7.90 26.89 -12.03
C GLY A 158 7.94 26.73 -10.50
N LEU A 159 7.09 25.86 -9.93
CA LEU A 159 7.08 25.56 -8.49
C LEU A 159 8.27 24.67 -8.09
N PHE A 160 8.72 23.80 -8.98
CA PHE A 160 9.84 22.89 -8.75
C PHE A 160 10.99 23.16 -9.69
N LYS A 161 12.21 23.05 -9.14
CA LYS A 161 13.46 23.09 -9.91
C LYS A 161 13.54 21.93 -10.89
N ARG A 162 14.13 22.16 -12.07
CA ARG A 162 14.45 21.09 -13.02
C ARG A 162 15.72 20.36 -12.59
N MET A 163 15.57 19.33 -11.74
CA MET A 163 16.70 18.53 -11.26
C MET A 163 16.86 17.23 -12.06
N LEU A 164 15.75 16.47 -12.18
CA LEU A 164 15.69 15.18 -12.87
C LEU A 164 14.42 15.10 -13.73
N LYS A 165 14.33 14.07 -14.58
CA LYS A 165 13.07 13.73 -15.24
C LYS A 165 12.00 13.43 -14.16
N PRO A 166 10.74 13.85 -14.35
CA PRO A 166 9.68 13.70 -13.34
C PRO A 166 9.50 12.29 -12.78
N TYR A 167 9.68 11.26 -13.63
CA TYR A 167 9.64 9.86 -13.21
C TYR A 167 10.73 9.52 -12.19
N TYR A 168 11.96 9.98 -12.42
CA TYR A 168 13.05 9.74 -11.46
C TYR A 168 12.88 10.53 -10.17
N MET A 169 12.25 11.71 -10.20
CA MET A 169 11.88 12.43 -8.98
C MET A 169 10.87 11.61 -8.14
N ALA A 170 9.89 10.97 -8.79
CA ALA A 170 8.97 10.06 -8.12
C ALA A 170 9.71 8.86 -7.51
N CYS A 171 10.62 8.23 -8.25
CA CYS A 171 11.42 7.12 -7.72
C CYS A 171 12.29 7.53 -6.53
N VAL A 172 12.92 8.71 -6.56
CA VAL A 172 13.74 9.22 -5.45
C VAL A 172 12.89 9.41 -4.20
N LEU A 173 11.73 10.06 -4.31
CA LEU A 173 10.83 10.26 -3.17
C LEU A 173 10.35 8.93 -2.60
N GLU A 174 9.98 7.97 -3.46
CA GLU A 174 9.60 6.62 -3.03
C GLU A 174 10.73 5.90 -2.30
N SER A 175 11.95 5.94 -2.83
CA SER A 175 13.12 5.30 -2.22
C SER A 175 13.42 5.88 -0.84
N ILE A 176 13.37 7.21 -0.70
CA ILE A 176 13.57 7.87 0.60
C ILE A 176 12.51 7.43 1.60
N THR A 177 11.23 7.51 1.24
CA THR A 177 10.13 7.16 2.15
C THR A 177 10.13 5.67 2.52
N ASN A 178 10.51 4.77 1.59
CA ASN A 178 10.65 3.34 1.86
C ASN A 178 11.83 3.04 2.79
N THR A 179 12.95 3.73 2.66
CA THR A 179 14.09 3.57 3.56
C THR A 179 13.71 3.89 5.01
N PHE A 180 13.00 4.98 5.25
CA PHE A 180 12.53 5.31 6.60
C PHE A 180 11.50 4.34 7.15
N LEU A 181 10.66 3.74 6.27
CA LEU A 181 9.77 2.66 6.66
C LEU A 181 10.56 1.44 7.15
N LEU A 182 11.56 0.99 6.39
CA LEU A 182 12.37 -0.18 6.74
C LEU A 182 13.08 0.01 8.08
N LEU A 183 13.72 1.16 8.29
CA LEU A 183 14.37 1.52 9.55
C LEU A 183 13.38 1.49 10.73
N TRP A 184 12.18 2.00 10.53
CA TRP A 184 11.14 1.97 11.57
C TRP A 184 10.63 0.55 11.86
N LEU A 185 10.44 -0.30 10.83
CA LEU A 185 10.04 -1.69 11.01
C LEU A 185 11.11 -2.51 11.76
N GLU A 186 12.40 -2.18 11.56
CA GLU A 186 13.53 -2.79 12.24
C GLU A 186 13.56 -2.41 13.73
N ASP A 187 13.52 -1.12 14.05
CA ASP A 187 13.52 -0.60 15.42
C ASP A 187 12.66 0.67 15.54
N PRO A 188 11.36 0.52 15.91
CA PRO A 188 10.44 1.66 16.05
C PRO A 188 10.87 2.68 17.12
N GLY A 189 11.57 2.23 18.16
CA GLY A 189 12.04 3.09 19.25
C GLY A 189 13.18 4.00 18.81
N LYS A 190 14.13 3.46 18.06
CA LYS A 190 15.30 4.17 17.54
C LYS A 190 14.94 5.04 16.32
N HIS A 191 14.02 4.59 15.49
CA HIS A 191 13.67 5.23 14.22
C HIS A 191 12.17 5.60 14.14
N PRO A 192 11.67 6.56 14.98
CA PRO A 192 10.25 6.90 15.00
C PRO A 192 9.78 7.46 13.65
N TYR A 193 8.82 6.80 13.02
CA TYR A 193 8.38 7.09 11.65
C TYR A 193 7.81 8.51 11.50
N THR A 194 6.95 8.95 12.44
CA THR A 194 6.30 10.28 12.39
C THR A 194 7.31 11.42 12.32
N LYS A 195 8.34 11.39 13.19
CA LYS A 195 9.43 12.38 13.19
C LYS A 195 10.25 12.33 11.89
N ASN A 196 10.41 11.14 11.32
CA ASN A 196 11.17 10.96 10.08
C ASN A 196 10.38 11.43 8.86
N VAL A 197 9.05 11.22 8.84
CA VAL A 197 8.19 11.72 7.74
C VAL A 197 8.22 13.25 7.67
N GLU A 198 8.18 13.95 8.80
CA GLU A 198 8.32 15.42 8.83
C GLU A 198 9.68 15.86 8.26
N LYS A 199 10.77 15.22 8.69
CA LYS A 199 12.11 15.51 8.18
C LYS A 199 12.24 15.23 6.69
N VAL A 200 11.69 14.12 6.21
CA VAL A 200 11.68 13.78 4.76
C VAL A 200 10.93 14.83 3.98
N THR A 201 9.76 15.26 4.49
CA THR A 201 8.94 16.27 3.82
C THR A 201 9.69 17.59 3.70
N THR A 202 10.29 18.04 4.80
CA THR A 202 11.09 19.27 4.84
C THR A 202 12.29 19.17 3.91
N LEU A 203 13.12 18.14 4.10
CA LEU A 203 14.33 17.93 3.29
C LEU A 203 14.02 17.88 1.79
N PHE A 204 12.99 17.15 1.40
CA PHE A 204 12.66 16.95 0.00
C PHE A 204 12.06 18.22 -0.62
N LEU A 205 11.04 18.79 0.00
CA LEU A 205 10.33 19.95 -0.56
C LEU A 205 11.18 21.22 -0.56
N GLU A 206 11.91 21.52 0.51
CA GLU A 206 12.76 22.71 0.55
C GLU A 206 13.87 22.68 -0.52
N ASN A 207 14.38 21.48 -0.85
CA ASN A 207 15.42 21.35 -1.87
C ASN A 207 14.91 21.41 -3.30
N ILE A 208 13.67 21.01 -3.56
CA ILE A 208 13.10 20.98 -4.90
C ILE A 208 12.27 22.20 -5.26
N THR A 209 11.72 22.94 -4.28
CA THR A 209 10.95 24.17 -4.54
C THR A 209 11.84 25.31 -5.00
N THR A 210 11.33 26.11 -5.91
CA THR A 210 11.98 27.36 -6.30
C THR A 210 11.78 28.38 -5.17
N SER A 211 12.86 29.06 -4.79
CA SER A 211 12.73 30.22 -3.91
C SER A 211 11.93 31.30 -4.66
N THR A 212 10.88 31.77 -4.06
CA THR A 212 10.09 32.94 -4.54
C THR A 212 10.93 34.20 -4.39
#